data_f0341ade886853b1b92160e2cf084dd2
#
_entry.id   f0341ade886853b1b92160e2cf084dd2
#
_cell.length_a   1.000
_cell.length_b   1.000
_cell.length_c   1.000
_cell.angle_alpha   90.00
_cell.angle_beta   90.00
_cell.angle_gamma   90.00
#
_symmetry.space_group_name_H-M   'P 1'
#
loop_
_entity.id
_entity.type
_entity.pdbx_description
1 polymer ?
#
loop_
_entity_poly.entity_id
_entity_poly.type
_entity_poly.pdbx_seq_one_letter_code
_entity_poly.pdbx_strand_id
1 'polypeptide(L)'
;MLFVAVITSVNAQTTKGKGGDIFNIKAPEILPIEADTNIIHEDEGDEYEDYSEKQKSVFDPRKQRTIISEDTSSIADGELSIVEVDEEIKLDCVWVKIAEYYSIWDSRSVNPYRIDHSRFKDTVQIVLYDSLQGRNWSVPLKNTFRTDDFGPRKYRWHYGTDLELDTGDSIFASFDGIVRISTYNGGGYGNYIVIRHYNGIETLYAHLTQSLVDVGQYVKAGEYIGRGGSTGRSTGPHLHYEVRFEGTPIDPEYFYDFRAEELISRVCLISEYNFMYLNRARRVFYHRVSNGDTIGTISRKYRVPVNRICKLNGISMKTLLRKGRKLRIK
;
A
#
# COMPACT_ATOMS: atom_id res chain seq x y z
N MET A 1 29.84 10.18 18.38
CA MET A 1 30.45 10.02 17.05
C MET A 1 29.33 10.18 16.04
N LEU A 2 29.32 11.28 15.33
CA LEU A 2 28.22 11.70 14.45
C LEU A 2 28.29 10.90 13.14
N PHE A 3 27.29 10.10 12.81
CA PHE A 3 27.15 9.52 11.48
C PHE A 3 26.29 10.43 10.61
N VAL A 4 26.96 11.14 9.72
CA VAL A 4 26.33 11.90 8.64
C VAL A 4 26.00 10.92 7.52
N ALA A 5 24.72 10.78 7.18
CA ALA A 5 24.32 10.03 6.01
C ALA A 5 24.71 10.80 4.74
N VAL A 6 25.72 10.31 4.03
CA VAL A 6 26.10 10.83 2.72
C VAL A 6 25.20 10.21 1.67
N ILE A 7 24.34 11.03 1.09
CA ILE A 7 23.59 10.67 -0.13
C ILE A 7 24.56 10.79 -1.30
N THR A 8 25.07 9.67 -1.81
CA THR A 8 25.83 9.65 -3.06
C THR A 8 24.86 9.45 -4.23
N SER A 9 24.72 10.50 -5.04
CA SER A 9 24.08 10.42 -6.35
C SER A 9 24.95 9.61 -7.30
N VAL A 10 24.41 8.49 -7.79
CA VAL A 10 25.06 7.69 -8.83
C VAL A 10 24.66 8.25 -10.20
N ASN A 11 25.59 8.93 -10.87
CA ASN A 11 25.47 9.33 -12.27
C ASN A 11 25.62 8.10 -13.16
N ALA A 12 24.55 7.69 -13.83
CA ALA A 12 24.59 6.68 -14.88
C ALA A 12 25.07 7.31 -16.20
N GLN A 13 26.27 6.98 -16.65
CA GLN A 13 26.72 7.29 -18.00
C GLN A 13 26.13 6.29 -18.98
N THR A 14 25.38 6.79 -19.98
CA THR A 14 24.82 6.00 -21.06
C THR A 14 25.89 5.81 -22.15
N THR A 15 26.29 4.56 -22.40
CA THR A 15 27.00 4.18 -23.63
C THR A 15 26.00 3.58 -24.64
N LYS A 16 25.94 4.14 -25.85
CA LYS A 16 25.18 3.62 -26.97
C LYS A 16 25.82 2.32 -27.50
N GLY A 17 25.11 1.20 -27.40
CA GLY A 17 25.46 -0.07 -28.07
C GLY A 17 24.26 -0.60 -28.86
N LYS A 18 24.51 -1.03 -30.10
CA LYS A 18 23.53 -1.63 -31.02
C LYS A 18 23.27 -3.11 -30.65
N GLY A 19 22.01 -3.54 -30.75
CA GLY A 19 21.64 -4.95 -30.83
C GLY A 19 21.09 -5.55 -29.53
N GLY A 20 19.90 -6.16 -29.63
CA GLY A 20 19.11 -6.67 -28.51
C GLY A 20 19.83 -7.72 -27.69
N ASP A 21 19.83 -7.48 -26.41
CA ASP A 21 20.12 -8.48 -25.40
C ASP A 21 19.33 -8.15 -24.12
N ILE A 22 18.78 -9.19 -23.55
CA ILE A 22 18.02 -9.20 -22.31
C ILE A 22 18.97 -8.73 -21.20
N PHE A 23 18.66 -7.60 -20.56
CA PHE A 23 19.45 -7.06 -19.45
C PHE A 23 19.42 -8.00 -18.23
N ASN A 24 20.48 -8.77 -18.10
CA ASN A 24 20.80 -9.49 -16.88
C ASN A 24 21.55 -8.51 -15.95
N ILE A 25 20.82 -7.78 -15.11
CA ILE A 25 21.44 -6.90 -14.11
C ILE A 25 21.93 -7.81 -12.98
N LYS A 26 23.24 -8.10 -12.97
CA LYS A 26 23.90 -8.74 -11.85
C LYS A 26 23.81 -7.82 -10.64
N ALA A 27 23.23 -8.33 -9.54
CA ALA A 27 23.23 -7.62 -8.26
C ALA A 27 24.67 -7.28 -7.84
N PRO A 28 24.91 -6.11 -7.22
CA PRO A 28 26.25 -5.79 -6.73
C PRO A 28 26.68 -6.81 -5.67
N GLU A 29 27.86 -7.36 -5.82
CA GLU A 29 28.50 -8.22 -4.84
C GLU A 29 28.75 -7.42 -3.55
N ILE A 30 28.06 -7.79 -2.48
CA ILE A 30 28.34 -7.31 -1.14
C ILE A 30 29.57 -8.08 -0.65
N LEU A 31 30.70 -7.39 -0.55
CA LEU A 31 31.90 -7.96 0.10
C LEU A 31 31.58 -8.21 1.58
N PRO A 32 31.94 -9.38 2.13
CA PRO A 32 31.75 -9.65 3.55
C PRO A 32 32.65 -8.74 4.38
N ILE A 33 32.06 -8.10 5.38
CA ILE A 33 32.80 -7.40 6.43
C ILE A 33 33.46 -8.49 7.28
N GLU A 34 34.79 -8.59 7.22
CA GLU A 34 35.56 -9.44 8.12
C GLU A 34 35.34 -8.96 9.57
N ALA A 35 34.75 -9.81 10.37
CA ALA A 35 34.65 -9.59 11.80
C ALA A 35 36.00 -9.88 12.43
N ASP A 36 36.59 -8.89 13.07
CA ASP A 36 37.83 -8.98 13.83
C ASP A 36 37.56 -9.81 15.11
N THR A 37 37.91 -11.09 15.07
CA THR A 37 37.74 -12.03 16.19
C THR A 37 39.05 -12.10 16.98
N ASN A 38 39.33 -11.10 17.80
CA ASN A 38 40.34 -11.19 18.85
C ASN A 38 39.84 -10.52 20.13
N ILE A 39 39.00 -11.21 20.88
CA ILE A 39 38.78 -10.90 22.28
C ILE A 39 39.11 -12.17 23.08
N ILE A 40 40.18 -12.05 23.85
CA ILE A 40 40.65 -13.06 24.81
C ILE A 40 39.64 -13.13 25.95
N HIS A 41 39.09 -14.32 26.19
CA HIS A 41 38.30 -14.60 27.40
C HIS A 41 39.23 -14.87 28.56
N GLU A 42 39.17 -14.07 29.61
CA GLU A 42 39.54 -14.48 30.96
C GLU A 42 38.26 -14.87 31.73
N ASP A 43 38.31 -16.08 32.26
CA ASP A 43 37.23 -16.81 32.93
C ASP A 43 37.17 -16.32 34.38
N GLU A 44 36.11 -15.59 34.79
CA GLU A 44 35.71 -15.51 36.19
C GLU A 44 34.19 -15.63 36.27
N GLY A 45 33.74 -16.69 36.97
CA GLY A 45 32.34 -17.03 37.11
C GLY A 45 31.56 -16.01 37.92
N ASP A 46 30.48 -15.55 37.38
CA ASP A 46 29.42 -14.88 38.12
C ASP A 46 28.02 -15.22 37.56
N GLU A 47 27.06 -15.25 38.47
CA GLU A 47 25.68 -15.66 38.34
C GLU A 47 25.01 -15.17 37.01
N TYR A 48 24.44 -16.09 36.26
CA TYR A 48 23.58 -15.78 35.12
C TYR A 48 22.29 -15.12 35.62
N GLU A 49 22.28 -13.81 35.74
CA GLU A 49 21.02 -13.05 35.69
C GLU A 49 20.45 -13.12 34.30
N ASP A 50 19.18 -13.51 34.18
CA ASP A 50 18.43 -13.58 32.94
C ASP A 50 18.27 -12.18 32.30
N TYR A 51 19.17 -11.83 31.39
CA TYR A 51 19.16 -10.57 30.64
C TYR A 51 18.13 -10.50 29.51
N SER A 52 17.28 -11.54 29.34
CA SER A 52 16.34 -11.61 28.23
C SER A 52 15.21 -10.59 28.29
N GLU A 53 14.88 -10.07 29.48
CA GLU A 53 13.84 -9.05 29.64
C GLU A 53 14.33 -7.59 29.54
N LYS A 54 15.63 -7.32 29.75
CA LYS A 54 16.15 -5.95 29.74
C LYS A 54 16.55 -5.41 28.36
N GLN A 55 16.72 -6.24 27.36
CA GLN A 55 17.12 -5.79 26.01
C GLN A 55 15.96 -5.43 25.07
N LYS A 56 14.71 -5.65 25.46
CA LYS A 56 13.53 -5.37 24.60
C LYS A 56 13.17 -3.90 24.43
N SER A 57 13.81 -2.95 25.11
CA SER A 57 13.31 -1.58 25.17
C SER A 57 14.22 -0.48 24.63
N VAL A 58 15.44 -0.78 24.17
CA VAL A 58 16.42 0.29 23.88
C VAL A 58 16.22 0.93 22.50
N PHE A 59 15.54 0.26 21.54
CA PHE A 59 15.37 0.74 20.17
C PHE A 59 13.96 0.61 19.61
N ASP A 60 12.93 0.62 20.45
CA ASP A 60 11.55 0.62 19.97
C ASP A 60 11.07 2.08 19.81
N PRO A 61 11.11 2.66 18.58
CA PRO A 61 10.72 4.05 18.40
C PRO A 61 9.22 4.17 18.63
N ARG A 62 8.83 5.04 19.54
CA ARG A 62 7.42 5.43 19.65
C ARG A 62 7.12 6.57 18.70
N LYS A 63 5.93 6.57 18.13
CA LYS A 63 5.41 7.68 17.34
C LYS A 63 4.39 8.44 18.16
N GLN A 64 4.69 9.69 18.48
CA GLN A 64 3.72 10.62 19.02
C GLN A 64 3.07 11.41 17.88
N ARG A 65 1.79 11.70 18.01
CA ARG A 65 1.03 12.47 17.04
C ARG A 65 0.46 13.69 17.72
N THR A 66 0.76 14.84 17.16
CA THR A 66 0.16 16.10 17.56
C THR A 66 -0.68 16.61 16.38
N ILE A 67 -1.95 16.90 16.65
CA ILE A 67 -2.85 17.45 15.64
C ILE A 67 -2.65 18.95 15.62
N ILE A 68 -2.26 19.50 14.47
CA ILE A 68 -1.96 20.92 14.31
C ILE A 68 -3.24 21.72 13.94
N SER A 69 -4.41 21.10 13.76
CA SER A 69 -5.65 21.85 13.55
C SER A 69 -6.30 22.20 14.90
N GLU A 70 -6.72 23.44 15.05
CA GLU A 70 -7.44 23.93 16.26
C GLU A 70 -8.78 23.21 16.51
N ASP A 71 -9.24 22.37 15.59
CA ASP A 71 -10.48 21.60 15.65
C ASP A 71 -10.21 20.13 16.02
N THR A 72 -10.01 19.88 17.30
CA THR A 72 -9.83 18.53 17.84
C THR A 72 -11.09 17.65 17.82
N SER A 73 -12.26 18.22 17.48
CA SER A 73 -13.53 17.50 17.40
C SER A 73 -13.69 16.68 16.09
N SER A 74 -12.86 16.89 15.09
CA SER A 74 -13.10 16.40 13.73
C SER A 74 -12.41 15.11 13.35
N ILE A 75 -11.53 14.56 14.16
CA ILE A 75 -10.81 13.30 13.81
C ILE A 75 -11.77 12.11 13.76
N ALA A 76 -12.78 12.08 14.62
CA ALA A 76 -13.83 11.07 14.59
C ALA A 76 -14.75 11.20 13.38
N ASP A 77 -14.89 12.41 12.82
CA ASP A 77 -15.80 12.71 11.71
C ASP A 77 -15.15 12.62 10.32
N GLY A 78 -13.90 12.20 10.23
CA GLY A 78 -13.23 11.92 8.95
C GLY A 78 -12.85 13.16 8.15
N GLU A 79 -12.51 14.26 8.79
CA GLU A 79 -11.95 15.42 8.10
C GLU A 79 -10.47 15.23 7.72
N LEU A 80 -10.03 15.96 6.70
CA LEU A 80 -8.63 15.99 6.29
C LEU A 80 -7.83 16.74 7.36
N SER A 81 -6.89 16.07 7.99
CA SER A 81 -5.99 16.69 8.96
C SER A 81 -4.54 16.57 8.51
N ILE A 82 -3.74 17.57 8.83
CA ILE A 82 -2.29 17.49 8.79
C ILE A 82 -1.85 17.07 10.17
N VAL A 83 -1.20 15.93 10.25
CA VAL A 83 -0.70 15.36 11.50
C VAL A 83 0.80 15.53 11.54
N GLU A 84 1.30 16.17 12.59
CA GLU A 84 2.71 16.12 12.94
C GLU A 84 3.00 14.76 13.59
N VAL A 85 4.01 14.09 13.07
CA VAL A 85 4.45 12.80 13.58
C VAL A 85 5.87 12.92 14.08
N ASP A 86 6.02 12.77 15.40
CA ASP A 86 7.32 12.68 16.06
C ASP A 86 7.72 11.23 16.20
N GLU A 87 8.88 10.88 15.68
CA GLU A 87 9.54 9.62 15.98
C GLU A 87 10.54 9.83 17.11
N GLU A 88 10.38 9.08 18.20
CA GLU A 88 11.23 9.15 19.37
C GLU A 88 11.82 7.78 19.68
N ILE A 89 13.10 7.74 20.06
CA ILE A 89 13.73 6.54 20.61
C ILE A 89 14.05 6.77 22.10
N LYS A 90 14.05 5.70 22.86
CA LYS A 90 14.40 5.76 24.29
C LYS A 90 15.90 5.54 24.45
N LEU A 91 16.60 6.56 24.90
CA LEU A 91 18.02 6.50 25.26
C LEU A 91 18.15 6.76 26.77
N ASP A 92 18.75 5.86 27.51
CA ASP A 92 18.98 6.00 28.96
C ASP A 92 17.76 6.49 29.74
N CYS A 93 16.60 5.88 29.50
CA CYS A 93 15.30 6.23 30.09
C CYS A 93 14.70 7.59 29.65
N VAL A 94 15.33 8.32 28.75
CA VAL A 94 14.82 9.57 28.16
C VAL A 94 14.36 9.32 26.73
N TRP A 95 13.17 9.82 26.39
CA TRP A 95 12.72 9.81 25.01
C TRP A 95 13.36 10.96 24.23
N VAL A 96 14.06 10.62 23.15
CA VAL A 96 14.75 11.57 22.28
C VAL A 96 14.10 11.56 20.92
N LYS A 97 13.63 12.73 20.46
CA LYS A 97 13.08 12.94 19.12
C LYS A 97 14.18 12.75 18.08
N ILE A 98 13.97 11.82 17.17
CA ILE A 98 14.92 11.50 16.09
C ILE A 98 14.43 11.95 14.72
N ALA A 99 13.12 12.08 14.53
CA ALA A 99 12.51 12.57 13.31
C ALA A 99 11.20 13.30 13.60
N GLU A 100 10.92 14.29 12.78
CA GLU A 100 9.66 15.02 12.75
C GLU A 100 9.22 15.15 11.29
N TYR A 101 7.97 14.84 11.01
CA TYR A 101 7.43 15.02 9.67
C TYR A 101 5.92 15.26 9.71
N TYR A 102 5.42 15.89 8.66
CA TYR A 102 4.00 16.13 8.49
C TYR A 102 3.39 15.09 7.56
N SER A 103 2.25 14.56 7.91
CA SER A 103 1.55 13.56 7.12
C SER A 103 0.09 13.93 6.92
N ILE A 104 -0.42 13.71 5.70
CA ILE A 104 -1.85 13.86 5.42
C ILE A 104 -2.57 12.64 5.99
N TRP A 105 -3.50 12.89 6.91
CA TRP A 105 -4.38 11.89 7.49
C TRP A 105 -5.81 12.13 7.01
N ASP A 106 -6.37 11.20 6.24
CA ASP A 106 -7.76 11.23 5.77
C ASP A 106 -8.35 9.84 5.86
N SER A 107 -9.32 9.67 6.76
CA SER A 107 -10.00 8.40 7.00
C SER A 107 -11.11 8.09 5.99
N ARG A 108 -11.40 8.99 5.04
CA ARG A 108 -12.47 8.85 4.03
C ARG A 108 -11.95 8.55 2.63
N SER A 109 -10.78 9.08 2.27
CA SER A 109 -10.22 8.93 0.93
C SER A 109 -9.14 7.86 0.90
N VAL A 110 -9.28 6.90 -0.02
CA VAL A 110 -8.24 5.88 -0.26
C VAL A 110 -6.96 6.52 -0.81
N ASN A 111 -7.06 7.62 -1.58
CA ASN A 111 -5.92 8.39 -2.04
C ASN A 111 -6.02 9.85 -1.55
N PRO A 112 -5.54 10.15 -0.35
CA PRO A 112 -5.57 11.49 0.20
C PRO A 112 -4.53 12.44 -0.42
N TYR A 113 -3.42 11.90 -0.90
CA TYR A 113 -2.26 12.67 -1.36
C TYR A 113 -2.51 13.38 -2.69
N ARG A 114 -3.33 12.78 -3.58
CA ARG A 114 -3.66 13.30 -4.93
C ARG A 114 -2.43 13.54 -5.81
N ILE A 115 -1.33 12.85 -5.55
CA ILE A 115 -0.08 12.94 -6.31
C ILE A 115 -0.24 12.23 -7.65
N ASP A 116 0.30 12.82 -8.71
CA ASP A 116 0.33 12.21 -10.04
C ASP A 116 1.64 11.48 -10.31
N HIS A 117 1.71 10.22 -9.88
CA HIS A 117 2.89 9.38 -10.09
C HIS A 117 3.14 8.98 -11.55
N SER A 118 2.29 9.35 -12.51
CA SER A 118 2.63 9.14 -13.94
C SER A 118 3.85 9.95 -14.39
N ARG A 119 4.29 10.91 -13.59
CA ARG A 119 5.47 11.75 -13.80
C ARG A 119 6.59 11.47 -12.79
N PHE A 120 6.45 10.41 -12.01
CA PHE A 120 7.45 10.00 -11.04
C PHE A 120 8.77 9.66 -11.76
N LYS A 121 9.89 10.25 -11.31
CA LYS A 121 11.21 10.08 -11.91
C LYS A 121 12.25 9.61 -10.92
N ASP A 122 11.91 9.69 -9.64
CA ASP A 122 12.79 9.32 -8.56
C ASP A 122 12.82 7.79 -8.39
N THR A 123 13.77 7.33 -7.60
CA THR A 123 13.81 5.96 -7.10
C THR A 123 13.87 6.02 -5.59
N VAL A 124 12.86 5.46 -4.94
CA VAL A 124 12.75 5.41 -3.48
C VAL A 124 13.01 3.99 -3.02
N GLN A 125 13.97 3.83 -2.12
CA GLN A 125 14.24 2.56 -1.47
C GLN A 125 13.35 2.40 -0.24
N ILE A 126 12.63 1.28 -0.16
CA ILE A 126 11.78 0.95 0.97
C ILE A 126 12.28 -0.34 1.61
N VAL A 127 12.58 -0.28 2.90
CA VAL A 127 12.86 -1.46 3.73
C VAL A 127 11.53 -1.99 4.26
N LEU A 128 11.08 -3.13 3.74
CA LEU A 128 9.76 -3.69 4.04
C LEU A 128 9.68 -4.24 5.47
N TYR A 129 10.73 -4.89 5.94
CA TYR A 129 10.80 -5.42 7.31
C TYR A 129 12.23 -5.34 7.86
N ASP A 130 12.33 -5.29 9.18
CA ASP A 130 13.59 -5.35 9.92
C ASP A 130 13.38 -6.10 11.23
N SER A 131 13.68 -7.39 11.21
CA SER A 131 13.50 -8.27 12.37
C SER A 131 14.37 -7.90 13.55
N LEU A 132 15.54 -7.27 13.31
CA LEU A 132 16.41 -6.79 14.39
C LEU A 132 15.78 -5.61 15.14
N GLN A 133 14.93 -4.84 14.46
CA GLN A 133 14.16 -3.74 15.06
C GLN A 133 12.73 -4.16 15.44
N GLY A 134 12.45 -5.47 15.47
CA GLY A 134 11.12 -5.98 15.79
C GLY A 134 10.04 -5.69 14.73
N ARG A 135 10.41 -5.16 13.55
CA ARG A 135 9.51 -4.88 12.45
C ARG A 135 9.35 -6.12 11.59
N ASN A 136 8.19 -6.74 11.66
CA ASN A 136 7.89 -7.99 10.97
C ASN A 136 7.02 -7.76 9.73
N TRP A 137 6.77 -8.86 9.02
CA TRP A 137 5.86 -8.92 7.89
C TRP A 137 4.98 -10.18 7.96
N SER A 138 3.88 -10.18 7.24
CA SER A 138 2.99 -11.33 7.06
C SER A 138 2.34 -11.27 5.69
N VAL A 139 1.91 -12.43 5.17
CA VAL A 139 0.96 -12.45 4.07
C VAL A 139 -0.42 -12.01 4.56
N PRO A 140 -1.22 -11.31 3.71
CA PRO A 140 -2.55 -10.85 4.10
C PRO A 140 -3.57 -11.98 4.28
N LEU A 141 -3.33 -13.11 3.61
CA LEU A 141 -4.16 -14.32 3.63
C LEU A 141 -3.26 -15.53 3.47
N LYS A 142 -3.52 -16.60 4.22
CA LYS A 142 -2.77 -17.86 4.18
C LYS A 142 -3.50 -18.91 3.36
N ASN A 143 -2.75 -19.90 2.85
CA ASN A 143 -3.28 -21.04 2.08
C ASN A 143 -4.15 -20.58 0.90
N THR A 144 -3.71 -19.55 0.18
CA THR A 144 -4.44 -18.92 -0.91
C THR A 144 -3.71 -19.03 -2.25
N PHE A 145 -4.44 -18.72 -3.31
CA PHE A 145 -3.85 -18.50 -4.62
C PHE A 145 -4.53 -17.30 -5.29
N ARG A 146 -3.83 -16.73 -6.26
CA ARG A 146 -4.31 -15.60 -7.02
C ARG A 146 -5.41 -16.03 -8.00
N THR A 147 -6.54 -15.30 -7.98
CA THR A 147 -7.67 -15.51 -8.89
C THR A 147 -7.77 -14.45 -9.98
N ASP A 148 -7.27 -13.22 -9.75
CA ASP A 148 -7.23 -12.16 -10.78
C ASP A 148 -6.08 -11.18 -10.50
N ASP A 149 -5.44 -10.73 -11.57
CA ASP A 149 -4.20 -9.96 -11.54
C ASP A 149 -4.45 -8.46 -11.38
N PHE A 150 -3.43 -7.75 -10.88
CA PHE A 150 -3.31 -6.31 -11.08
C PHE A 150 -3.24 -5.99 -12.58
N GLY A 151 -4.07 -5.09 -13.08
CA GLY A 151 -3.95 -4.75 -14.48
C GLY A 151 -5.24 -4.43 -15.23
N PRO A 152 -5.19 -4.46 -16.58
CA PRO A 152 -6.29 -4.06 -17.43
C PRO A 152 -7.40 -5.12 -17.42
N ARG A 153 -8.60 -4.75 -16.97
CA ARG A 153 -9.84 -5.48 -17.22
C ARG A 153 -10.57 -4.86 -18.41
N LYS A 154 -11.50 -5.55 -19.01
CA LYS A 154 -12.21 -5.15 -20.24
C LYS A 154 -12.60 -3.66 -20.35
N TYR A 155 -13.02 -3.02 -19.24
CA TYR A 155 -13.49 -1.62 -19.24
C TYR A 155 -12.93 -0.78 -18.10
N ARG A 156 -12.08 -1.36 -17.25
CA ARG A 156 -11.50 -0.70 -16.07
C ARG A 156 -10.12 -1.27 -15.78
N TRP A 157 -9.37 -0.58 -14.94
CA TRP A 157 -8.15 -1.12 -14.35
C TRP A 157 -8.47 -1.82 -13.04
N HIS A 158 -7.82 -2.92 -12.76
CA HIS A 158 -7.80 -3.59 -11.48
C HIS A 158 -6.58 -3.08 -10.71
N TYR A 159 -6.81 -2.48 -9.55
CA TYR A 159 -5.77 -1.80 -8.77
C TYR A 159 -5.18 -2.65 -7.65
N GLY A 160 -5.51 -3.93 -7.61
CA GLY A 160 -5.02 -4.89 -6.64
C GLY A 160 -4.90 -6.28 -7.26
N THR A 161 -4.60 -7.24 -6.43
CA THR A 161 -4.65 -8.68 -6.74
C THR A 161 -5.82 -9.29 -5.97
N ASP A 162 -6.61 -10.12 -6.64
CA ASP A 162 -7.70 -10.87 -5.99
C ASP A 162 -7.17 -12.25 -5.57
N LEU A 163 -7.29 -12.56 -4.29
CA LEU A 163 -6.86 -13.80 -3.66
C LEU A 163 -8.09 -14.65 -3.30
N GLU A 164 -8.05 -15.94 -3.62
CA GLU A 164 -9.10 -16.88 -3.28
C GLU A 164 -9.24 -17.03 -1.76
N LEU A 165 -10.48 -17.10 -1.28
CA LEU A 165 -10.81 -17.40 0.10
C LEU A 165 -12.23 -17.94 0.25
N ASP A 166 -12.49 -18.60 1.35
CA ASP A 166 -13.84 -18.89 1.82
C ASP A 166 -14.38 -17.76 2.71
N THR A 167 -15.70 -17.56 2.67
CA THR A 167 -16.34 -16.54 3.52
C THR A 167 -16.09 -16.83 4.99
N GLY A 168 -15.47 -15.90 5.68
CA GLY A 168 -15.11 -16.01 7.09
C GLY A 168 -13.62 -16.25 7.34
N ASP A 169 -12.83 -16.51 6.31
CA ASP A 169 -11.38 -16.67 6.42
C ASP A 169 -10.71 -15.47 7.07
N SER A 170 -9.66 -15.75 7.82
CA SER A 170 -8.93 -14.76 8.60
C SER A 170 -8.02 -13.91 7.73
N ILE A 171 -8.18 -12.59 7.81
CA ILE A 171 -7.34 -11.61 7.11
C ILE A 171 -6.35 -10.99 8.11
N PHE A 172 -5.10 -10.87 7.69
CA PHE A 172 -4.00 -10.42 8.54
C PHE A 172 -3.36 -9.13 8.02
N ALA A 173 -2.89 -8.29 8.94
CA ALA A 173 -2.11 -7.10 8.59
C ALA A 173 -0.75 -7.50 8.01
N SER A 174 -0.37 -6.89 6.89
CA SER A 174 0.85 -7.25 6.15
C SER A 174 2.12 -6.76 6.83
N PHE A 175 2.08 -5.61 7.48
CA PHE A 175 3.19 -5.01 8.22
C PHE A 175 2.65 -4.30 9.46
N ASP A 176 3.54 -3.91 10.37
CA ASP A 176 3.19 -3.04 11.49
C ASP A 176 2.70 -1.70 10.97
N GLY A 177 1.64 -1.16 11.58
CA GLY A 177 1.08 0.10 11.10
C GLY A 177 -0.13 0.58 11.89
N ILE A 178 -0.80 1.59 11.34
CA ILE A 178 -1.99 2.19 11.94
C ILE A 178 -3.13 2.16 10.94
N VAL A 179 -4.28 1.71 11.40
CA VAL A 179 -5.50 1.67 10.62
C VAL A 179 -5.95 3.09 10.28
N ARG A 180 -5.92 3.42 8.98
CA ARG A 180 -6.32 4.74 8.49
C ARG A 180 -7.78 4.78 8.07
N ILE A 181 -8.27 3.69 7.50
CA ILE A 181 -9.68 3.54 7.09
C ILE A 181 -10.18 2.18 7.58
N SER A 182 -11.40 2.16 8.14
CA SER A 182 -12.19 0.96 8.44
C SER A 182 -13.66 1.33 8.22
N THR A 183 -14.21 1.02 7.03
CA THR A 183 -15.56 1.49 6.66
C THR A 183 -16.17 0.64 5.55
N TYR A 184 -17.42 0.98 5.16
CA TYR A 184 -18.17 0.33 4.10
C TYR A 184 -18.36 1.21 2.86
N ASN A 185 -18.08 0.65 1.67
CA ASN A 185 -18.35 1.27 0.38
C ASN A 185 -19.10 0.32 -0.56
N GLY A 186 -20.41 0.38 -0.56
CA GLY A 186 -21.28 -0.53 -1.34
C GLY A 186 -21.09 -0.46 -2.87
N GLY A 187 -20.57 0.65 -3.40
CA GLY A 187 -20.32 0.83 -4.84
C GLY A 187 -18.97 0.29 -5.33
N GLY A 188 -18.13 -0.19 -4.43
CA GLY A 188 -16.78 -0.61 -4.73
C GLY A 188 -16.27 -1.70 -3.79
N TYR A 189 -15.46 -1.33 -2.82
CA TYR A 189 -14.70 -2.22 -1.94
C TYR A 189 -15.53 -3.04 -0.94
N GLY A 190 -16.81 -2.72 -0.71
CA GLY A 190 -17.58 -3.32 0.37
C GLY A 190 -17.08 -2.86 1.73
N ASN A 191 -17.00 -3.75 2.70
CA ASN A 191 -16.24 -3.50 3.92
C ASN A 191 -14.76 -3.58 3.58
N TYR A 192 -14.01 -2.55 3.98
CA TYR A 192 -12.58 -2.51 3.68
C TYR A 192 -11.80 -1.77 4.75
N ILE A 193 -10.53 -2.15 4.84
CA ILE A 193 -9.54 -1.59 5.76
C ILE A 193 -8.39 -1.03 4.93
N VAL A 194 -7.85 0.13 5.33
CA VAL A 194 -6.57 0.65 4.84
C VAL A 194 -5.65 0.84 6.03
N ILE A 195 -4.46 0.26 5.96
CA ILE A 195 -3.44 0.39 6.98
C ILE A 195 -2.27 1.18 6.40
N ARG A 196 -1.81 2.21 7.13
CA ARG A 196 -0.58 2.93 6.86
C ARG A 196 0.53 2.30 7.68
N HIS A 197 1.57 1.83 6.99
CA HIS A 197 2.68 1.12 7.59
C HIS A 197 3.88 2.02 7.85
N TYR A 198 4.73 1.63 8.79
CA TYR A 198 5.95 2.37 9.13
C TYR A 198 7.00 2.38 8.01
N ASN A 199 6.92 1.43 7.08
CA ASN A 199 7.79 1.39 5.90
C ASN A 199 7.38 2.38 4.79
N GLY A 200 6.33 3.20 5.00
CA GLY A 200 5.89 4.24 4.06
C GLY A 200 4.89 3.78 3.00
N ILE A 201 4.53 2.50 2.96
CA ILE A 201 3.46 2.00 2.09
C ILE A 201 2.12 1.91 2.83
N GLU A 202 1.03 1.79 2.09
CA GLU A 202 -0.29 1.48 2.60
C GLU A 202 -0.79 0.18 1.97
N THR A 203 -1.52 -0.62 2.75
CA THR A 203 -2.22 -1.80 2.24
C THR A 203 -3.72 -1.64 2.39
N LEU A 204 -4.47 -2.19 1.43
CA LEU A 204 -5.93 -2.17 1.42
C LEU A 204 -6.45 -3.60 1.33
N TYR A 205 -7.41 -3.91 2.18
CA TYR A 205 -8.08 -5.20 2.31
C TYR A 205 -9.57 -4.99 2.10
N ALA A 206 -10.14 -5.56 1.03
CA ALA A 206 -11.53 -5.30 0.67
C ALA A 206 -12.38 -6.55 0.49
N HIS A 207 -13.67 -6.34 0.28
CA HIS A 207 -14.73 -7.34 0.19
C HIS A 207 -14.95 -8.14 1.47
N LEU A 208 -14.52 -7.60 2.62
CA LEU A 208 -14.63 -8.24 3.92
C LEU A 208 -16.11 -8.43 4.32
N THR A 209 -16.39 -9.51 5.07
CA THR A 209 -17.67 -9.62 5.81
C THR A 209 -17.65 -8.72 7.02
N GLN A 210 -16.48 -8.61 7.69
CA GLN A 210 -16.34 -7.85 8.92
C GLN A 210 -14.93 -7.28 9.07
N SER A 211 -14.82 -6.00 9.46
CA SER A 211 -13.63 -5.41 10.03
C SER A 211 -13.62 -5.66 11.54
N LEU A 212 -12.46 -5.97 12.11
CA LEU A 212 -12.24 -6.20 13.54
C LEU A 212 -11.36 -5.12 14.17
N VAL A 213 -11.00 -4.10 13.40
CA VAL A 213 -10.12 -3.02 13.82
C VAL A 213 -10.75 -1.67 13.52
N ASP A 214 -10.43 -0.68 14.36
CA ASP A 214 -10.95 0.67 14.29
C ASP A 214 -9.90 1.65 13.71
N VAL A 215 -10.38 2.78 13.19
CA VAL A 215 -9.52 3.87 12.70
C VAL A 215 -8.67 4.40 13.84
N GLY A 216 -7.36 4.54 13.61
CA GLY A 216 -6.38 4.96 14.61
C GLY A 216 -5.77 3.83 15.42
N GLN A 217 -6.32 2.61 15.31
CA GLN A 217 -5.75 1.44 15.99
C GLN A 217 -4.38 1.09 15.39
N TYR A 218 -3.40 0.84 16.28
CA TYR A 218 -2.14 0.22 15.93
C TYR A 218 -2.33 -1.28 15.76
N VAL A 219 -1.76 -1.84 14.70
CA VAL A 219 -1.75 -3.28 14.41
C VAL A 219 -0.34 -3.76 14.09
N LYS A 220 -0.04 -4.98 14.48
CA LYS A 220 1.24 -5.65 14.16
C LYS A 220 1.10 -6.49 12.90
N ALA A 221 2.22 -6.73 12.22
CA ALA A 221 2.29 -7.71 11.14
C ALA A 221 1.78 -9.08 11.62
N GLY A 222 0.89 -9.69 10.83
CA GLY A 222 0.25 -10.96 11.19
C GLY A 222 -0.90 -10.85 12.21
N GLU A 223 -1.25 -9.64 12.65
CA GLU A 223 -2.44 -9.44 13.50
C GLU A 223 -3.72 -9.67 12.71
N TYR A 224 -4.68 -10.35 13.33
CA TYR A 224 -5.99 -10.65 12.75
C TYR A 224 -6.85 -9.39 12.72
N ILE A 225 -7.13 -8.87 11.52
CA ILE A 225 -7.79 -7.58 11.32
C ILE A 225 -9.22 -7.67 10.79
N GLY A 226 -9.64 -8.80 10.25
CA GLY A 226 -10.98 -8.94 9.67
C GLY A 226 -11.26 -10.31 9.09
N ARG A 227 -12.50 -10.49 8.65
CA ARG A 227 -13.00 -11.71 8.02
C ARG A 227 -13.24 -11.49 6.54
N GLY A 228 -12.73 -12.37 5.70
CA GLY A 228 -12.94 -12.38 4.28
C GLY A 228 -14.40 -12.60 3.87
N GLY A 229 -14.75 -12.22 2.66
CA GLY A 229 -16.11 -12.38 2.16
C GLY A 229 -16.31 -11.91 0.73
N SER A 230 -17.51 -11.35 0.46
CA SER A 230 -17.94 -10.94 -0.89
C SER A 230 -18.79 -9.67 -0.86
N THR A 231 -18.50 -8.72 0.03
CA THR A 231 -19.30 -7.48 0.14
C THR A 231 -18.94 -6.46 -0.94
N GLY A 232 -19.82 -5.49 -1.19
CA GLY A 232 -19.59 -4.46 -2.20
C GLY A 232 -19.76 -4.98 -3.63
N ARG A 233 -18.81 -4.62 -4.52
CA ARG A 233 -18.86 -5.05 -5.93
C ARG A 233 -17.99 -6.28 -6.16
N SER A 234 -18.36 -7.39 -5.58
CA SER A 234 -17.75 -8.70 -5.73
C SER A 234 -18.68 -9.66 -6.50
N THR A 235 -18.13 -10.69 -7.11
CA THR A 235 -18.88 -11.74 -7.82
C THR A 235 -18.83 -13.08 -7.09
N GLY A 236 -18.07 -13.19 -6.04
CA GLY A 236 -17.88 -14.36 -5.19
C GLY A 236 -16.86 -14.07 -4.09
N PRO A 237 -16.70 -14.96 -3.10
CA PRO A 237 -15.73 -14.74 -2.04
C PRO A 237 -14.31 -14.61 -2.58
N HIS A 238 -13.62 -13.54 -2.21
CA HIS A 238 -12.19 -13.29 -2.46
C HIS A 238 -11.71 -12.10 -1.63
N LEU A 239 -10.42 -12.06 -1.34
CA LEU A 239 -9.77 -10.87 -0.82
C LEU A 239 -9.27 -10.03 -1.99
N HIS A 240 -9.79 -8.82 -2.14
CA HIS A 240 -9.15 -7.82 -2.99
C HIS A 240 -8.08 -7.10 -2.17
N TYR A 241 -6.81 -7.31 -2.53
CA TYR A 241 -5.64 -6.79 -1.82
C TYR A 241 -4.89 -5.79 -2.68
N GLU A 242 -4.59 -4.60 -2.10
CA GLU A 242 -3.80 -3.58 -2.77
C GLU A 242 -2.59 -3.20 -1.92
N VAL A 243 -1.48 -2.90 -2.58
CA VAL A 243 -0.31 -2.20 -2.02
C VAL A 243 -0.24 -0.82 -2.66
N ARG A 244 -0.04 0.22 -1.85
CA ARG A 244 -0.06 1.60 -2.31
C ARG A 244 1.15 2.37 -1.80
N PHE A 245 1.71 3.18 -2.68
CA PHE A 245 2.73 4.18 -2.33
C PHE A 245 2.13 5.57 -2.54
N GLU A 246 2.11 6.37 -1.48
CA GLU A 246 1.48 7.70 -1.46
C GLU A 246 0.08 7.69 -2.13
N GLY A 247 -0.74 6.73 -1.73
CA GLY A 247 -2.11 6.55 -2.23
C GLY A 247 -2.24 6.00 -3.66
N THR A 248 -1.16 5.84 -4.41
CA THR A 248 -1.18 5.25 -5.76
C THR A 248 -0.91 3.75 -5.69
N PRO A 249 -1.79 2.90 -6.26
CA PRO A 249 -1.60 1.46 -6.24
C PRO A 249 -0.35 1.02 -6.99
N ILE A 250 0.30 0.00 -6.47
CA ILE A 250 1.39 -0.76 -7.12
C ILE A 250 0.93 -2.21 -7.19
N ASP A 251 1.40 -2.94 -8.18
CA ASP A 251 1.13 -4.36 -8.31
C ASP A 251 1.60 -5.11 -7.05
N PRO A 252 0.70 -5.78 -6.30
CA PRO A 252 1.08 -6.51 -5.09
C PRO A 252 2.09 -7.63 -5.34
N GLU A 253 2.14 -8.20 -6.56
CA GLU A 253 3.11 -9.23 -6.93
C GLU A 253 4.54 -8.69 -7.06
N TYR A 254 4.72 -7.38 -7.04
CA TYR A 254 6.04 -6.77 -6.91
C TYR A 254 6.64 -6.98 -5.51
N PHE A 255 5.78 -7.24 -4.51
CA PHE A 255 6.16 -7.42 -3.11
C PHE A 255 6.08 -8.87 -2.65
N TYR A 256 5.08 -9.63 -3.12
CA TYR A 256 4.74 -10.97 -2.62
C TYR A 256 4.71 -12.04 -3.70
N ASP A 257 5.24 -13.21 -3.38
CA ASP A 257 4.82 -14.46 -3.98
C ASP A 257 3.71 -15.06 -3.11
N PHE A 258 2.46 -14.86 -3.52
CA PHE A 258 1.30 -15.34 -2.75
C PHE A 258 1.19 -16.86 -2.71
N ARG A 259 1.77 -17.57 -3.69
CA ARG A 259 1.76 -19.04 -3.72
C ARG A 259 2.79 -19.63 -2.76
N ALA A 260 3.95 -19.00 -2.67
CA ALA A 260 4.99 -19.38 -1.72
C ALA A 260 4.75 -18.83 -0.31
N GLU A 261 3.80 -17.88 -0.18
CA GLU A 261 3.53 -17.10 1.05
C GLU A 261 4.78 -16.35 1.55
N GLU A 262 5.55 -15.77 0.63
CA GLU A 262 6.82 -15.11 0.91
C GLU A 262 6.86 -13.68 0.35
N LEU A 263 7.65 -12.82 1.01
CA LEU A 263 8.09 -11.57 0.41
C LEU A 263 9.21 -11.84 -0.61
N ILE A 264 9.12 -11.21 -1.78
CA ILE A 264 10.12 -11.33 -2.84
C ILE A 264 11.47 -10.78 -2.38
N SER A 265 11.47 -9.70 -1.60
CA SER A 265 12.69 -9.07 -1.10
C SER A 265 12.44 -8.32 0.21
N ARG A 266 13.48 -8.20 1.04
CA ARG A 266 13.47 -7.33 2.22
C ARG A 266 13.42 -5.86 1.84
N VAL A 267 14.05 -5.49 0.74
CA VAL A 267 14.16 -4.11 0.25
C VAL A 267 13.56 -4.04 -1.13
N CYS A 268 12.67 -3.10 -1.38
CA CYS A 268 12.15 -2.83 -2.71
C CYS A 268 12.47 -1.41 -3.18
N LEU A 269 12.57 -1.24 -4.50
CA LEU A 269 12.83 0.03 -5.15
C LEU A 269 11.57 0.49 -5.87
N ILE A 270 10.93 1.54 -5.35
CA ILE A 270 9.81 2.18 -6.03
C ILE A 270 10.35 3.18 -7.04
N SER A 271 10.02 2.99 -8.32
CA SER A 271 10.53 3.79 -9.42
C SER A 271 9.41 4.10 -10.43
N GLU A 272 9.75 4.80 -11.52
CA GLU A 272 8.80 5.10 -12.59
C GLU A 272 8.15 3.84 -13.18
N TYR A 273 8.84 2.69 -13.17
CA TYR A 273 8.32 1.41 -13.70
C TYR A 273 7.05 0.97 -12.98
N ASN A 274 6.97 1.16 -11.68
CA ASN A 274 5.80 0.80 -10.88
C ASN A 274 4.55 1.61 -11.26
N PHE A 275 4.73 2.77 -11.92
CA PHE A 275 3.66 3.70 -12.27
C PHE A 275 3.39 3.84 -13.78
N MET A 276 4.18 3.19 -14.65
CA MET A 276 3.99 3.22 -16.11
C MET A 276 2.58 2.81 -16.55
N TYR A 277 1.93 1.94 -15.80
CA TYR A 277 0.56 1.49 -16.06
C TYR A 277 -0.46 2.63 -16.03
N LEU A 278 -0.20 3.72 -15.29
CA LEU A 278 -1.12 4.86 -15.15
C LEU A 278 -1.49 5.47 -16.49
N ASN A 279 -0.53 5.52 -17.43
CA ASN A 279 -0.77 6.00 -18.79
C ASN A 279 -1.79 5.14 -19.54
N ARG A 280 -1.78 3.81 -19.34
CA ARG A 280 -2.77 2.89 -19.90
C ARG A 280 -4.10 2.96 -19.15
N ALA A 281 -4.04 2.99 -17.81
CA ALA A 281 -5.20 3.04 -16.94
C ALA A 281 -6.04 4.31 -17.16
N ARG A 282 -5.42 5.43 -17.56
CA ARG A 282 -6.06 6.73 -17.83
C ARG A 282 -6.55 6.90 -19.27
N ARG A 283 -6.32 5.95 -20.17
CA ARG A 283 -6.79 6.07 -21.57
C ARG A 283 -8.28 6.34 -21.60
N VAL A 284 -8.65 7.36 -22.37
CA VAL A 284 -10.06 7.73 -22.60
C VAL A 284 -10.72 6.64 -23.41
N PHE A 285 -11.84 6.15 -22.90
CA PHE A 285 -12.61 5.09 -23.56
C PHE A 285 -13.95 5.64 -24.07
N TYR A 286 -14.27 5.36 -25.33
CA TYR A 286 -15.51 5.78 -25.96
C TYR A 286 -16.39 4.58 -26.33
N HIS A 287 -17.70 4.73 -26.08
CA HIS A 287 -18.73 3.86 -26.63
C HIS A 287 -19.36 4.52 -27.85
N ARG A 288 -19.50 3.78 -28.94
CA ARG A 288 -20.30 4.19 -30.10
C ARG A 288 -21.71 3.68 -29.91
N VAL A 289 -22.67 4.60 -29.82
CA VAL A 289 -24.10 4.28 -29.59
C VAL A 289 -24.65 3.43 -30.74
N SER A 290 -25.28 2.33 -30.39
CA SER A 290 -25.96 1.39 -31.30
C SER A 290 -27.48 1.52 -31.15
N ASN A 291 -28.24 0.89 -32.04
CA ASN A 291 -29.71 0.85 -31.91
C ASN A 291 -30.09 0.15 -30.59
N GLY A 292 -31.04 0.72 -29.86
CA GLY A 292 -31.49 0.21 -28.57
C GLY A 292 -30.64 0.61 -27.37
N ASP A 293 -29.51 1.30 -27.59
CA ASP A 293 -28.72 1.81 -26.48
C ASP A 293 -29.43 2.92 -25.73
N THR A 294 -29.41 2.82 -24.42
CA THR A 294 -29.80 3.87 -23.49
C THR A 294 -28.62 4.17 -22.56
N ILE A 295 -28.62 5.34 -21.92
CA ILE A 295 -27.56 5.65 -20.93
C ILE A 295 -27.50 4.57 -19.84
N GLY A 296 -28.66 4.04 -19.44
CA GLY A 296 -28.77 2.97 -18.44
C GLY A 296 -28.18 1.63 -18.90
N THR A 297 -28.43 1.21 -20.17
CA THR A 297 -27.82 -0.01 -20.72
C THR A 297 -26.31 0.13 -20.88
N ILE A 298 -25.85 1.30 -21.31
CA ILE A 298 -24.43 1.62 -21.43
C ILE A 298 -23.75 1.65 -20.06
N SER A 299 -24.40 2.27 -19.06
CA SER A 299 -23.93 2.29 -17.67
C SER A 299 -23.70 0.89 -17.12
N ARG A 300 -24.68 -0.01 -17.31
CA ARG A 300 -24.57 -1.43 -16.89
C ARG A 300 -23.47 -2.17 -17.65
N LYS A 301 -23.40 -1.99 -18.97
CA LYS A 301 -22.38 -2.62 -19.84
C LYS A 301 -20.96 -2.31 -19.39
N TYR A 302 -20.70 -1.03 -19.04
CA TYR A 302 -19.37 -0.56 -18.69
C TYR A 302 -19.13 -0.48 -17.18
N ARG A 303 -20.16 -0.74 -16.38
CA ARG A 303 -20.12 -0.60 -14.92
C ARG A 303 -19.66 0.79 -14.47
N VAL A 304 -20.12 1.81 -15.20
CA VAL A 304 -19.86 3.24 -14.90
C VAL A 304 -21.17 3.90 -14.54
N PRO A 305 -21.25 4.61 -13.41
CA PRO A 305 -22.48 5.28 -13.00
C PRO A 305 -23.06 6.20 -14.07
N VAL A 306 -24.39 6.21 -14.25
CA VAL A 306 -25.10 7.04 -15.23
C VAL A 306 -24.69 8.50 -15.08
N ASN A 307 -24.65 9.02 -13.86
CA ASN A 307 -24.25 10.40 -13.57
C ASN A 307 -22.86 10.73 -14.09
N ARG A 308 -21.91 9.78 -13.99
CA ARG A 308 -20.55 9.98 -14.50
C ARG A 308 -20.52 10.03 -16.02
N ILE A 309 -21.25 9.14 -16.70
CA ILE A 309 -21.38 9.17 -18.16
C ILE A 309 -21.99 10.49 -18.60
N CYS A 310 -23.05 10.93 -17.94
CA CYS A 310 -23.72 12.21 -18.23
C CYS A 310 -22.73 13.38 -18.07
N LYS A 311 -22.01 13.45 -16.95
CA LYS A 311 -21.03 14.50 -16.66
C LYS A 311 -19.89 14.54 -17.69
N LEU A 312 -19.35 13.37 -18.07
CA LEU A 312 -18.26 13.25 -19.05
C LEU A 312 -18.66 13.72 -20.46
N ASN A 313 -19.95 13.71 -20.77
CA ASN A 313 -20.48 14.02 -22.11
C ASN A 313 -21.32 15.29 -22.18
N GLY A 314 -21.50 16.01 -21.06
CA GLY A 314 -22.35 17.20 -21.01
C GLY A 314 -23.82 16.91 -21.36
N ILE A 315 -24.36 15.77 -20.94
CA ILE A 315 -25.72 15.32 -21.25
C ILE A 315 -26.51 15.02 -19.96
N SER A 316 -27.84 15.04 -20.07
CA SER A 316 -28.74 14.65 -18.99
C SER A 316 -29.12 13.17 -19.11
N MET A 317 -29.64 12.58 -18.03
CA MET A 317 -30.17 11.20 -18.04
C MET A 317 -31.33 11.00 -19.03
N LYS A 318 -32.05 12.07 -19.37
CA LYS A 318 -33.19 12.06 -20.31
C LYS A 318 -32.75 12.28 -21.78
N THR A 319 -31.46 12.49 -22.03
CA THR A 319 -30.94 12.75 -23.39
C THR A 319 -31.14 11.54 -24.28
N LEU A 320 -31.83 11.74 -25.42
CA LEU A 320 -31.97 10.73 -26.45
C LEU A 320 -30.63 10.49 -27.14
N LEU A 321 -30.16 9.25 -27.14
CA LEU A 321 -28.90 8.87 -27.78
C LEU A 321 -29.13 8.57 -29.26
N ARG A 322 -28.42 9.29 -30.14
CA ARG A 322 -28.45 9.04 -31.59
C ARG A 322 -27.43 7.93 -31.94
N LYS A 323 -27.86 6.97 -32.78
CA LYS A 323 -26.97 5.94 -33.33
C LYS A 323 -25.70 6.57 -33.92
N GLY A 324 -24.55 5.97 -33.64
CA GLY A 324 -23.25 6.43 -34.11
C GLY A 324 -22.57 7.49 -33.25
N ARG A 325 -23.29 8.12 -32.31
CA ARG A 325 -22.68 9.10 -31.37
C ARG A 325 -21.61 8.39 -30.52
N LYS A 326 -20.45 9.04 -30.37
CA LYS A 326 -19.41 8.59 -29.45
C LYS A 326 -19.70 9.18 -28.06
N LEU A 327 -19.82 8.34 -27.06
CA LEU A 327 -19.93 8.73 -25.65
C LEU A 327 -18.65 8.39 -24.93
N ARG A 328 -18.08 9.36 -24.26
CA ARG A 328 -16.96 9.15 -23.38
C ARG A 328 -17.43 8.37 -22.15
N ILE A 329 -16.77 7.24 -21.85
CA ILE A 329 -17.12 6.36 -20.74
C ILE A 329 -16.13 6.52 -19.60
N LYS A 330 -14.87 6.84 -19.95
CA LYS A 330 -13.79 7.04 -19.00
C LYS A 330 -12.96 8.26 -19.40
#